data_73ca99f52458b757d7363a27c0d4517a
#
_entry.id   73ca99f52458b757d7363a27c0d4517a
#
_cell.length_a   1.000
_cell.length_b   1.000
_cell.length_c   1.000
_cell.angle_alpha   90.00
_cell.angle_beta   90.00
_cell.angle_gamma   90.00
#
_symmetry.space_group_name_H-M   'P 1'
#
loop_
_entity.id
_entity.type
_entity.pdbx_description
1 polymer ?
#
loop_
_entity_poly.entity_id
_entity_poly.type
_entity_poly.pdbx_seq_one_letter_code
_entity_poly.pdbx_strand_id
1 'polypeptide(L)'
;MPEVDQNNRPDNFSLSDKDVFWDPSEYFVNDYEVVNIELSDENIALNSWWLDAQNNNGPTVLVLHGLGSGKHSPDMLLTAGMLYKNGFNVLAIDFRDHGESTCEDGFHSAGQKESDDVVASLDWIVNEKGISADNIGIYGSSLGALVGLLTPSKSNNFSALAVLDAPFDFETLVREELIYQGFSELLWTPLYHYVLIFEGINLLANNPEDSLKAGNKQPILIFNGMDNDRVLPHHTDDLIDSATEIGIELEINRYEELGHTRVLYDYPKEFSIKLVQFFSRHLN
;
A
#
# COMPACT_ATOMS: atom_id res chain seq x y z
N MET A 1 -12.59 14.14 1.78
CA MET A 1 -11.40 13.50 1.15
C MET A 1 -10.74 14.53 0.27
N PRO A 2 -9.40 14.64 0.21
CA PRO A 2 -8.77 15.51 -0.79
C PRO A 2 -9.18 15.03 -2.18
N GLU A 3 -9.45 16.00 -3.09
CA GLU A 3 -9.71 15.68 -4.50
C GLU A 3 -8.41 15.09 -5.09
N VAL A 4 -8.36 13.79 -5.24
CA VAL A 4 -7.38 13.15 -6.13
C VAL A 4 -7.72 13.59 -7.54
N ASP A 5 -6.74 14.00 -8.35
CA ASP A 5 -6.97 14.35 -9.75
C ASP A 5 -7.48 13.10 -10.49
N GLN A 6 -8.80 12.99 -10.56
CA GLN A 6 -9.49 11.88 -11.22
C GLN A 6 -9.28 11.86 -12.74
N ASN A 7 -8.54 12.80 -13.31
CA ASN A 7 -8.14 12.77 -14.72
C ASN A 7 -6.90 11.89 -14.95
N ASN A 8 -6.12 11.63 -13.92
CA ASN A 8 -5.00 10.69 -14.03
C ASN A 8 -5.51 9.26 -14.25
N ARG A 9 -4.93 8.59 -15.23
CA ARG A 9 -5.24 7.22 -15.66
C ARG A 9 -3.95 6.48 -15.98
N PRO A 10 -3.95 5.13 -16.06
CA PRO A 10 -2.75 4.38 -16.43
C PRO A 10 -2.14 4.80 -17.76
N ASP A 11 -2.94 5.24 -18.72
CA ASP A 11 -2.53 5.68 -20.05
C ASP A 11 -2.13 7.16 -20.13
N ASN A 12 -2.43 7.96 -19.11
CA ASN A 12 -2.08 9.37 -19.07
C ASN A 12 -2.14 9.93 -17.65
N PHE A 13 -1.01 10.35 -17.11
CA PHE A 13 -0.93 11.02 -15.80
C PHE A 13 0.21 12.04 -15.77
N SER A 14 0.12 12.98 -14.83
CA SER A 14 1.11 14.05 -14.65
C SER A 14 1.79 13.94 -13.28
N LEU A 15 3.05 14.37 -13.24
CA LEU A 15 3.86 14.53 -12.02
C LEU A 15 4.04 16.01 -11.63
N SER A 16 3.31 16.92 -12.24
CA SER A 16 3.52 18.36 -12.08
C SER A 16 3.30 18.87 -10.65
N ASP A 17 2.52 18.15 -9.85
CA ASP A 17 2.26 18.43 -8.43
C ASP A 17 3.32 17.86 -7.47
N LYS A 18 4.33 17.14 -8.00
CA LYS A 18 5.36 16.43 -7.23
C LYS A 18 6.75 17.08 -7.32
N ASP A 19 6.85 18.27 -7.91
CA ASP A 19 8.13 18.96 -8.13
C ASP A 19 9.17 18.10 -8.84
N VAL A 20 8.75 17.32 -9.82
CA VAL A 20 9.62 16.50 -10.68
C VAL A 20 9.62 17.00 -12.12
N PHE A 21 10.77 16.85 -12.80
CA PHE A 21 11.01 17.46 -14.11
C PHE A 21 11.33 16.42 -15.21
N TRP A 22 10.97 15.15 -14.98
CA TRP A 22 11.11 14.11 -15.99
C TRP A 22 9.73 13.64 -16.49
N ASP A 23 9.70 13.13 -17.72
CA ASP A 23 8.48 12.70 -18.40
C ASP A 23 8.09 11.27 -17.98
N PRO A 24 6.92 11.06 -17.35
CA PRO A 24 6.47 9.74 -16.93
C PRO A 24 5.92 8.87 -18.06
N SER A 25 5.87 9.35 -19.31
CA SER A 25 5.20 8.65 -20.41
C SER A 25 5.76 7.26 -20.73
N GLU A 26 7.02 6.97 -20.34
CA GLU A 26 7.58 5.62 -20.45
C GLU A 26 6.83 4.59 -19.61
N TYR A 27 6.12 5.01 -18.55
CA TYR A 27 5.35 4.18 -17.65
C TYR A 27 3.85 4.15 -17.97
N PHE A 28 3.40 4.82 -19.02
CA PHE A 28 1.99 4.78 -19.41
C PHE A 28 1.59 3.39 -19.91
N VAL A 29 0.40 2.95 -19.49
CA VAL A 29 -0.20 1.67 -19.84
C VAL A 29 -1.54 1.92 -20.52
N ASN A 30 -1.62 1.62 -21.82
CA ASN A 30 -2.83 1.89 -22.62
C ASN A 30 -3.89 0.76 -22.54
N ASP A 31 -3.47 -0.42 -22.11
CA ASP A 31 -4.34 -1.60 -22.05
C ASP A 31 -4.57 -1.96 -20.59
N TYR A 32 -5.72 -1.56 -20.05
CA TYR A 32 -6.16 -1.87 -18.70
C TYR A 32 -7.68 -2.01 -18.63
N GLU A 33 -8.14 -2.79 -17.69
CA GLU A 33 -9.56 -3.02 -17.41
C GLU A 33 -9.98 -2.31 -16.12
N VAL A 34 -11.17 -1.71 -16.10
CA VAL A 34 -11.82 -1.29 -14.86
C VAL A 34 -12.60 -2.47 -14.32
N VAL A 35 -12.28 -2.88 -13.11
CA VAL A 35 -12.93 -4.00 -12.43
C VAL A 35 -13.51 -3.56 -11.10
N ASN A 36 -14.63 -4.16 -10.70
CA ASN A 36 -15.21 -3.97 -9.38
C ASN A 36 -15.11 -5.27 -8.60
N ILE A 37 -14.55 -5.19 -7.38
CA ILE A 37 -14.38 -6.33 -6.49
C ILE A 37 -15.39 -6.19 -5.37
N GLU A 38 -16.36 -7.10 -5.34
CA GLU A 38 -17.42 -7.09 -4.34
C GLU A 38 -16.96 -7.81 -3.06
N LEU A 39 -17.16 -7.16 -1.90
CA LEU A 39 -17.05 -7.81 -0.62
C LEU A 39 -18.41 -8.39 -0.25
N SER A 40 -18.52 -9.73 -0.26
CA SER A 40 -19.79 -10.48 -0.25
C SER A 40 -20.71 -10.14 0.91
N ASP A 41 -20.18 -9.72 2.05
CA ASP A 41 -20.96 -9.58 3.28
C ASP A 41 -21.20 -8.11 3.69
N GLU A 42 -20.69 -7.12 2.93
CA GLU A 42 -20.64 -5.72 3.39
C GLU A 42 -21.28 -4.70 2.44
N ASN A 43 -21.81 -5.06 1.28
CA ASN A 43 -22.24 -4.15 0.23
C ASN A 43 -21.14 -3.13 -0.19
N ILE A 44 -19.89 -3.53 -0.10
CA ILE A 44 -18.70 -2.77 -0.52
C ILE A 44 -18.26 -3.28 -1.89
N ALA A 45 -18.06 -2.36 -2.82
CA ALA A 45 -17.44 -2.62 -4.12
C ALA A 45 -16.18 -1.77 -4.24
N LEU A 46 -15.02 -2.41 -4.45
CA LEU A 46 -13.75 -1.74 -4.68
C LEU A 46 -13.60 -1.50 -6.18
N ASN A 47 -13.52 -0.25 -6.57
CA ASN A 47 -13.19 0.10 -7.95
C ASN A 47 -11.69 -0.02 -8.17
N SER A 48 -11.28 -0.77 -9.18
CA SER A 48 -9.90 -1.18 -9.38
C SER A 48 -9.50 -1.14 -10.84
N TRP A 49 -8.21 -1.07 -11.11
CA TRP A 49 -7.64 -1.26 -12.44
C TRP A 49 -6.84 -2.55 -12.49
N TRP A 50 -7.18 -3.41 -13.47
CA TRP A 50 -6.41 -4.59 -13.82
C TRP A 50 -5.56 -4.30 -15.06
N LEU A 51 -4.24 -4.44 -14.93
CA LEU A 51 -3.27 -4.30 -15.98
C LEU A 51 -2.69 -5.69 -16.28
N ASP A 52 -3.03 -6.26 -17.43
CA ASP A 52 -2.59 -7.60 -17.83
C ASP A 52 -1.35 -7.52 -18.72
N ALA A 53 -0.18 -7.79 -18.17
CA ALA A 53 1.08 -7.71 -18.88
C ALA A 53 1.42 -8.97 -19.72
N GLN A 54 0.84 -10.13 -19.40
CA GLN A 54 1.27 -11.41 -19.97
C GLN A 54 0.14 -12.37 -20.35
N ASN A 55 -1.06 -11.92 -20.58
CA ASN A 55 -2.19 -12.78 -21.02
C ASN A 55 -2.38 -14.03 -20.15
N ASN A 56 -2.64 -13.83 -18.86
CA ASN A 56 -2.97 -14.83 -17.84
C ASN A 56 -1.79 -15.63 -17.26
N ASN A 57 -1.77 -15.81 -15.96
CA ASN A 57 -0.87 -16.58 -15.09
C ASN A 57 0.53 -16.00 -14.83
N GLY A 58 0.83 -14.80 -15.28
CA GLY A 58 2.08 -14.12 -14.91
C GLY A 58 2.13 -13.65 -13.44
N PRO A 59 3.33 -13.37 -12.90
CA PRO A 59 3.44 -12.82 -11.56
C PRO A 59 2.65 -11.52 -11.45
N THR A 60 1.94 -11.35 -10.34
CA THR A 60 0.97 -10.28 -10.13
C THR A 60 1.30 -9.48 -8.88
N VAL A 61 1.19 -8.16 -8.94
CA VAL A 61 1.36 -7.30 -7.77
C VAL A 61 0.09 -6.51 -7.50
N LEU A 62 -0.44 -6.65 -6.28
CA LEU A 62 -1.50 -5.81 -5.75
C LEU A 62 -0.88 -4.51 -5.23
N VAL A 63 -1.38 -3.36 -5.70
CA VAL A 63 -0.82 -2.04 -5.39
C VAL A 63 -1.80 -1.25 -4.51
N LEU A 64 -1.30 -0.79 -3.33
CA LEU A 64 -2.07 -0.19 -2.25
C LEU A 64 -1.65 1.26 -2.00
N HIS A 65 -2.61 2.18 -2.12
CA HIS A 65 -2.36 3.63 -2.00
C HIS A 65 -2.28 4.14 -0.56
N GLY A 66 -1.71 5.33 -0.38
CA GLY A 66 -1.63 6.04 0.89
C GLY A 66 -2.94 6.72 1.32
N LEU A 67 -2.94 7.27 2.55
CA LEU A 67 -4.07 8.01 3.11
C LEU A 67 -4.40 9.26 2.28
N GLY A 68 -5.70 9.49 2.04
CA GLY A 68 -6.17 10.62 1.26
C GLY A 68 -5.76 10.60 -0.21
N SER A 69 -5.36 9.44 -0.71
CA SER A 69 -4.93 9.14 -2.07
C SER A 69 -5.92 8.17 -2.73
N GLY A 70 -5.54 7.57 -3.84
CA GLY A 70 -6.31 6.55 -4.56
C GLY A 70 -5.45 5.96 -5.68
N LYS A 71 -6.00 5.00 -6.42
CA LYS A 71 -5.32 4.40 -7.58
C LYS A 71 -4.93 5.42 -8.66
N HIS A 72 -5.61 6.59 -8.69
CA HIS A 72 -5.33 7.72 -9.59
C HIS A 72 -4.10 8.54 -9.20
N SER A 73 -3.51 8.30 -8.04
CA SER A 73 -2.38 9.10 -7.60
C SER A 73 -1.11 8.77 -8.40
N PRO A 74 -0.25 9.78 -8.63
CA PRO A 74 0.95 9.60 -9.46
C PRO A 74 1.89 8.50 -8.96
N ASP A 75 2.02 8.30 -7.66
CA ASP A 75 2.86 7.25 -7.06
C ASP A 75 2.32 5.85 -7.39
N MET A 76 1.00 5.66 -7.33
CA MET A 76 0.37 4.39 -7.69
C MET A 76 0.50 4.10 -9.18
N LEU A 77 0.26 5.11 -10.03
CA LEU A 77 0.38 4.99 -11.48
C LEU A 77 1.81 4.72 -11.95
N LEU A 78 2.79 5.41 -11.34
CA LEU A 78 4.20 5.14 -11.60
C LEU A 78 4.58 3.71 -11.22
N THR A 79 4.22 3.29 -10.00
CA THR A 79 4.53 1.94 -9.53
C THR A 79 3.86 0.88 -10.41
N ALA A 80 2.57 1.06 -10.73
CA ALA A 80 1.84 0.16 -11.61
C ALA A 80 2.48 0.08 -13.01
N GLY A 81 2.84 1.23 -13.57
CA GLY A 81 3.52 1.29 -14.86
C GLY A 81 4.90 0.63 -14.84
N MET A 82 5.71 0.85 -13.80
CA MET A 82 7.01 0.22 -13.62
C MET A 82 6.90 -1.31 -13.57
N LEU A 83 5.97 -1.83 -12.80
CA LEU A 83 5.71 -3.27 -12.70
C LEU A 83 5.22 -3.85 -14.03
N TYR A 84 4.20 -3.24 -14.64
CA TYR A 84 3.64 -3.66 -15.92
C TYR A 84 4.69 -3.73 -17.03
N LYS A 85 5.51 -2.67 -17.18
CA LYS A 85 6.59 -2.62 -18.19
C LYS A 85 7.67 -3.68 -18.00
N ASN A 86 7.75 -4.25 -16.81
CA ASN A 86 8.67 -5.35 -16.48
C ASN A 86 7.98 -6.71 -16.41
N GLY A 87 6.76 -6.84 -16.95
CA GLY A 87 6.08 -8.11 -17.15
C GLY A 87 5.23 -8.61 -16.00
N PHE A 88 4.96 -7.79 -14.99
CA PHE A 88 4.03 -8.11 -13.91
C PHE A 88 2.61 -7.68 -14.28
N ASN A 89 1.64 -8.52 -14.00
CA ASN A 89 0.26 -8.07 -13.91
C ASN A 89 0.10 -7.17 -12.68
N VAL A 90 -0.79 -6.22 -12.75
CA VAL A 90 -1.02 -5.28 -11.64
C VAL A 90 -2.52 -5.15 -11.37
N LEU A 91 -2.88 -5.27 -10.09
CA LEU A 91 -4.18 -4.84 -9.60
C LEU A 91 -3.97 -3.59 -8.73
N ALA A 92 -4.44 -2.43 -9.20
CA ALA A 92 -4.43 -1.19 -8.44
C ALA A 92 -5.84 -0.90 -7.94
N ILE A 93 -6.04 -0.85 -6.63
CA ILE A 93 -7.35 -0.66 -6.00
C ILE A 93 -7.51 0.73 -5.41
N ASP A 94 -8.76 1.22 -5.36
CA ASP A 94 -9.15 2.20 -4.35
C ASP A 94 -9.68 1.44 -3.13
N PHE A 95 -9.18 1.74 -1.93
CA PHE A 95 -9.80 1.24 -0.70
C PHE A 95 -11.22 1.75 -0.54
N ARG A 96 -12.04 1.10 0.31
CA ARG A 96 -13.32 1.68 0.75
C ARG A 96 -13.12 3.13 1.20
N ASP A 97 -14.13 3.96 1.05
CA ASP A 97 -14.09 5.38 1.42
C ASP A 97 -13.06 6.23 0.66
N HIS A 98 -12.42 5.67 -0.38
CA HIS A 98 -11.46 6.39 -1.23
C HIS A 98 -11.84 6.26 -2.72
N GLY A 99 -11.41 7.27 -3.49
CA GLY A 99 -11.50 7.26 -4.95
C GLY A 99 -12.90 6.98 -5.51
N GLU A 100 -13.01 5.93 -6.33
CA GLU A 100 -14.24 5.49 -6.98
C GLU A 100 -14.87 4.25 -6.31
N SER A 101 -14.30 3.76 -5.20
CA SER A 101 -14.87 2.67 -4.40
C SER A 101 -16.07 3.12 -3.56
N THR A 102 -16.82 2.15 -3.03
CA THR A 102 -17.96 2.42 -2.17
C THR A 102 -17.54 3.28 -0.98
N CYS A 103 -18.30 4.35 -0.74
CA CYS A 103 -18.21 5.14 0.48
C CYS A 103 -19.10 4.47 1.54
N GLU A 104 -18.48 3.90 2.57
CA GLU A 104 -19.18 3.26 3.70
C GLU A 104 -19.59 4.30 4.75
N ASP A 105 -18.60 5.00 5.30
CA ASP A 105 -18.81 6.01 6.33
C ASP A 105 -17.98 7.29 6.13
N GLY A 106 -17.09 7.31 5.16
CA GLY A 106 -16.22 8.43 4.80
C GLY A 106 -14.96 8.53 5.65
N PHE A 107 -14.66 7.53 6.48
CA PHE A 107 -13.49 7.49 7.35
C PHE A 107 -12.63 6.28 7.06
N HIS A 108 -11.31 6.42 7.24
CA HIS A 108 -10.41 5.28 7.26
C HIS A 108 -10.38 4.65 8.66
N SER A 109 -10.19 3.34 8.72
CA SER A 109 -10.18 2.57 9.96
C SER A 109 -8.77 2.25 10.48
N ALA A 110 -7.75 2.98 10.07
CA ALA A 110 -6.36 2.70 10.40
C ALA A 110 -5.88 1.32 9.88
N GLY A 111 -6.38 0.91 8.74
CA GLY A 111 -6.04 -0.37 8.12
C GLY A 111 -6.89 -1.56 8.59
N GLN A 112 -7.77 -1.38 9.59
CA GLN A 112 -8.54 -2.50 10.13
C GLN A 112 -9.53 -3.08 9.12
N LYS A 113 -10.38 -2.23 8.51
CA LYS A 113 -11.30 -2.59 7.44
C LYS A 113 -10.60 -2.66 6.08
N GLU A 114 -9.64 -1.76 5.82
CA GLU A 114 -8.89 -1.72 4.55
C GLU A 114 -8.08 -3.00 4.34
N SER A 115 -7.67 -3.71 5.41
CA SER A 115 -7.05 -5.03 5.25
C SER A 115 -8.04 -6.11 4.80
N ASP A 116 -9.35 -5.95 5.04
CA ASP A 116 -10.37 -6.83 4.45
C ASP A 116 -10.55 -6.56 2.96
N ASP A 117 -10.38 -5.29 2.52
CA ASP A 117 -10.34 -4.93 1.09
C ASP A 117 -9.18 -5.62 0.37
N VAL A 118 -8.02 -5.69 1.03
CA VAL A 118 -6.85 -6.42 0.50
C VAL A 118 -7.13 -7.92 0.40
N VAL A 119 -7.73 -8.53 1.42
CA VAL A 119 -8.10 -9.95 1.38
C VAL A 119 -9.05 -10.23 0.22
N ALA A 120 -10.11 -9.42 0.05
CA ALA A 120 -11.04 -9.57 -1.05
C ALA A 120 -10.34 -9.42 -2.42
N SER A 121 -9.38 -8.50 -2.52
CA SER A 121 -8.60 -8.29 -3.75
C SER A 121 -7.67 -9.46 -4.07
N LEU A 122 -7.03 -10.04 -3.07
CA LEU A 122 -6.20 -11.25 -3.22
C LEU A 122 -7.06 -12.46 -3.65
N ASP A 123 -8.23 -12.62 -3.01
CA ASP A 123 -9.17 -13.69 -3.37
C ASP A 123 -9.70 -13.51 -4.79
N TRP A 124 -9.96 -12.29 -5.22
CA TRP A 124 -10.33 -11.99 -6.60
C TRP A 124 -9.23 -12.38 -7.60
N ILE A 125 -7.96 -12.05 -7.32
CA ILE A 125 -6.82 -12.46 -8.17
C ILE A 125 -6.76 -13.99 -8.28
N VAL A 126 -6.89 -14.69 -7.15
CA VAL A 126 -6.85 -16.17 -7.13
C VAL A 126 -8.03 -16.78 -7.87
N ASN A 127 -9.25 -16.32 -7.61
CA ASN A 127 -10.47 -16.97 -8.09
C ASN A 127 -10.83 -16.55 -9.52
N GLU A 128 -10.71 -15.26 -9.86
CA GLU A 128 -11.17 -14.74 -11.17
C GLU A 128 -10.05 -14.77 -12.21
N LYS A 129 -8.79 -14.55 -11.79
CA LYS A 129 -7.64 -14.60 -12.71
C LYS A 129 -6.93 -15.96 -12.68
N GLY A 130 -7.22 -16.82 -11.69
CA GLY A 130 -6.62 -18.16 -11.59
C GLY A 130 -5.13 -18.14 -11.22
N ILE A 131 -4.65 -17.04 -10.61
CA ILE A 131 -3.24 -16.86 -10.26
C ILE A 131 -2.96 -17.47 -8.88
N SER A 132 -1.94 -18.31 -8.78
CA SER A 132 -1.54 -18.93 -7.52
C SER A 132 -1.01 -17.90 -6.53
N ALA A 133 -1.25 -18.10 -5.23
CA ALA A 133 -0.70 -17.27 -4.15
C ALA A 133 0.83 -17.11 -4.24
N ASP A 134 1.54 -18.14 -4.73
CA ASP A 134 3.00 -18.12 -4.92
C ASP A 134 3.45 -17.13 -6.01
N ASN A 135 2.50 -16.63 -6.81
CA ASN A 135 2.70 -15.66 -7.88
C ASN A 135 2.14 -14.27 -7.56
N ILE A 136 1.71 -14.03 -6.32
CA ILE A 136 1.11 -12.76 -5.93
C ILE A 136 2.02 -12.05 -4.92
N GLY A 137 2.35 -10.80 -5.22
CA GLY A 137 3.01 -9.86 -4.31
C GLY A 137 2.08 -8.72 -3.92
N ILE A 138 2.42 -8.03 -2.83
CA ILE A 138 1.76 -6.80 -2.40
C ILE A 138 2.80 -5.68 -2.41
N TYR A 139 2.45 -4.53 -2.96
CA TYR A 139 3.17 -3.27 -2.77
C TYR A 139 2.25 -2.28 -2.07
N GLY A 140 2.74 -1.60 -1.04
CA GLY A 140 2.01 -0.54 -0.36
C GLY A 140 2.88 0.67 -0.05
N SER A 141 2.26 1.86 -0.09
CA SER A 141 2.88 3.14 0.24
C SER A 141 2.15 3.78 1.42
N SER A 142 2.89 4.25 2.45
CA SER A 142 2.31 4.95 3.61
C SER A 142 1.18 4.13 4.28
N LEU A 143 -0.07 4.60 4.31
CA LEU A 143 -1.22 3.81 4.80
C LEU A 143 -1.33 2.45 4.09
N GLY A 144 -1.14 2.40 2.77
CA GLY A 144 -1.16 1.13 2.03
C GLY A 144 -0.06 0.16 2.48
N ALA A 145 1.08 0.68 2.92
CA ALA A 145 2.14 -0.13 3.51
C ALA A 145 1.73 -0.69 4.89
N LEU A 146 1.09 0.13 5.73
CA LEU A 146 0.51 -0.35 7.00
C LEU A 146 -0.53 -1.45 6.76
N VAL A 147 -1.45 -1.23 5.80
CA VAL A 147 -2.47 -2.23 5.44
C VAL A 147 -1.82 -3.53 4.94
N GLY A 148 -0.78 -3.42 4.10
CA GLY A 148 0.02 -4.57 3.67
C GLY A 148 0.63 -5.35 4.83
N LEU A 149 1.14 -4.65 5.85
CA LEU A 149 1.69 -5.26 7.07
C LEU A 149 0.62 -5.90 7.99
N LEU A 150 -0.64 -5.44 7.91
CA LEU A 150 -1.76 -6.03 8.65
C LEU A 150 -2.37 -7.26 7.94
N THR A 151 -2.09 -7.43 6.65
CA THR A 151 -2.68 -8.50 5.82
C THR A 151 -2.25 -9.91 6.23
N PRO A 152 -0.98 -10.21 6.64
CA PRO A 152 -0.54 -11.57 6.98
C PRO A 152 -1.38 -12.29 8.03
N SER A 153 -2.00 -11.57 8.97
CA SER A 153 -2.89 -12.16 9.97
C SER A 153 -4.25 -12.61 9.40
N LYS A 154 -4.64 -12.12 8.22
CA LYS A 154 -5.94 -12.34 7.61
C LYS A 154 -5.88 -13.23 6.37
N SER A 155 -4.79 -13.19 5.61
CA SER A 155 -4.63 -13.95 4.36
C SER A 155 -3.18 -14.33 4.13
N ASN A 156 -3.01 -15.52 3.55
CA ASN A 156 -1.73 -16.01 3.04
C ASN A 156 -1.74 -16.16 1.50
N ASN A 157 -2.70 -15.54 0.81
CA ASN A 157 -2.82 -15.59 -0.65
C ASN A 157 -1.84 -14.66 -1.37
N PHE A 158 -0.63 -14.51 -0.80
CA PHE A 158 0.50 -13.76 -1.39
C PHE A 158 1.82 -14.27 -0.84
N SER A 159 2.92 -14.03 -1.55
CA SER A 159 4.25 -14.58 -1.26
C SER A 159 5.32 -13.54 -0.95
N ALA A 160 5.11 -12.27 -1.25
CA ALA A 160 6.10 -11.22 -1.00
C ALA A 160 5.42 -9.87 -0.72
N LEU A 161 6.03 -9.05 0.12
CA LEU A 161 5.54 -7.72 0.48
C LEU A 161 6.63 -6.66 0.24
N ALA A 162 6.30 -5.58 -0.48
CA ALA A 162 7.15 -4.41 -0.59
C ALA A 162 6.46 -3.20 0.04
N VAL A 163 7.16 -2.44 0.86
CA VAL A 163 6.61 -1.30 1.59
C VAL A 163 7.46 -0.04 1.38
N LEU A 164 6.78 1.07 1.20
CA LEU A 164 7.40 2.40 1.12
C LEU A 164 6.90 3.26 2.26
N ASP A 165 7.83 3.72 3.12
CA ASP A 165 7.56 4.60 4.26
C ASP A 165 6.39 4.11 5.14
N ALA A 166 6.50 2.85 5.57
CA ALA A 166 5.46 2.15 6.31
C ALA A 166 5.36 2.65 7.77
N PRO A 167 4.18 3.10 8.23
CA PRO A 167 3.92 3.17 9.66
C PRO A 167 3.93 1.76 10.27
N PHE A 168 4.53 1.61 11.45
CA PHE A 168 4.56 0.31 12.13
C PHE A 168 3.70 0.27 13.38
N ASP A 169 3.65 1.38 14.14
CA ASP A 169 2.75 1.56 15.28
C ASP A 169 1.76 2.68 15.02
N PHE A 170 0.47 2.35 14.96
CA PHE A 170 -0.56 3.33 14.62
C PHE A 170 -0.81 4.35 15.74
N GLU A 171 -0.74 3.94 17.00
CA GLU A 171 -0.90 4.87 18.13
C GLU A 171 0.21 5.92 18.11
N THR A 172 1.46 5.48 17.97
CA THR A 172 2.63 6.35 17.90
C THR A 172 2.52 7.30 16.71
N LEU A 173 2.16 6.79 15.52
CA LEU A 173 1.95 7.60 14.32
C LEU A 173 0.93 8.73 14.56
N VAL A 174 -0.21 8.44 15.20
CA VAL A 174 -1.24 9.48 15.44
C VAL A 174 -0.78 10.50 16.48
N ARG A 175 -0.04 10.08 17.50
CA ARG A 175 0.55 11.00 18.49
C ARG A 175 1.55 11.96 17.82
N GLU A 176 2.38 11.45 16.93
CA GLU A 176 3.34 12.23 16.15
C GLU A 176 2.64 13.19 15.19
N GLU A 177 1.60 12.72 14.50
CA GLU A 177 0.80 13.57 13.62
C GLU A 177 0.11 14.70 14.41
N LEU A 178 -0.40 14.44 15.60
CA LEU A 178 -0.96 15.48 16.47
C LEU A 178 0.09 16.54 16.81
N ILE A 179 1.32 16.12 17.17
CA ILE A 179 2.42 17.03 17.45
C ILE A 179 2.79 17.83 16.20
N TYR A 180 2.92 17.18 15.04
CA TYR A 180 3.22 17.81 13.76
C TYR A 180 2.21 18.90 13.40
N GLN A 181 0.92 18.66 13.69
CA GLN A 181 -0.16 19.62 13.49
C GLN A 181 -0.26 20.70 14.59
N GLY A 182 0.64 20.68 15.56
CA GLY A 182 0.67 21.67 16.67
C GLY A 182 -0.33 21.37 17.80
N PHE A 183 -0.85 20.15 17.87
CA PHE A 183 -1.73 19.70 18.95
C PHE A 183 -0.93 18.93 20.01
N SER A 184 -1.57 18.72 21.18
CA SER A 184 -1.02 17.84 22.21
C SER A 184 -1.28 16.37 21.88
N GLU A 185 -0.24 15.54 22.01
CA GLU A 185 -0.37 14.06 21.88
C GLU A 185 -1.39 13.45 22.86
N LEU A 186 -1.67 14.13 23.98
CA LEU A 186 -2.68 13.69 24.96
C LEU A 186 -4.09 13.63 24.37
N LEU A 187 -4.34 14.27 23.24
CA LEU A 187 -5.61 14.19 22.51
C LEU A 187 -5.87 12.80 21.91
N TRP A 188 -4.83 11.98 21.73
CA TRP A 188 -5.00 10.60 21.26
C TRP A 188 -5.99 9.82 22.11
N THR A 189 -5.82 9.83 23.43
CA THR A 189 -6.67 9.01 24.33
C THR A 189 -8.17 9.31 24.20
N PRO A 190 -8.65 10.58 24.29
CA PRO A 190 -10.07 10.86 24.09
C PRO A 190 -10.53 10.61 22.64
N LEU A 191 -9.68 10.84 21.65
CA LEU A 191 -9.99 10.56 20.25
C LEU A 191 -10.20 9.06 20.01
N TYR A 192 -9.27 8.23 20.45
CA TYR A 192 -9.40 6.77 20.38
C TYR A 192 -10.67 6.24 21.02
N HIS A 193 -10.99 6.70 22.26
CA HIS A 193 -12.22 6.28 22.92
C HIS A 193 -13.49 6.78 22.22
N TYR A 194 -13.45 7.97 21.63
CA TYR A 194 -14.55 8.48 20.82
C TYR A 194 -14.81 7.55 19.64
N VAL A 195 -13.79 7.24 18.84
CA VAL A 195 -13.90 6.35 17.68
C VAL A 195 -14.39 4.96 18.10
N LEU A 196 -13.81 4.39 19.17
CA LEU A 196 -14.20 3.08 19.69
C LEU A 196 -15.68 3.03 20.12
N ILE A 197 -16.17 4.05 20.82
CA ILE A 197 -17.51 4.05 21.41
C ILE A 197 -18.60 4.48 20.42
N PHE A 198 -18.33 5.48 19.59
CA PHE A 198 -19.34 6.09 18.73
C PHE A 198 -19.32 5.54 17.31
N GLU A 199 -18.13 5.17 16.79
CA GLU A 199 -18.01 4.57 15.46
C GLU A 199 -17.88 3.03 15.52
N GLY A 200 -17.70 2.46 16.72
CA GLY A 200 -17.55 1.02 16.92
C GLY A 200 -16.25 0.43 16.36
N ILE A 201 -15.28 1.28 15.99
CA ILE A 201 -14.03 0.86 15.38
C ILE A 201 -12.91 0.82 16.43
N ASN A 202 -12.34 -0.37 16.63
CA ASN A 202 -11.13 -0.52 17.42
C ASN A 202 -9.91 -0.32 16.50
N LEU A 203 -9.34 0.88 16.49
CA LEU A 203 -8.18 1.25 15.66
C LEU A 203 -6.92 0.44 15.98
N LEU A 204 -6.88 -0.27 17.10
CA LEU A 204 -5.76 -1.08 17.60
C LEU A 204 -6.11 -2.59 17.66
N ALA A 205 -7.17 -3.03 16.97
CA ALA A 205 -7.60 -4.44 17.02
C ALA A 205 -6.57 -5.39 16.41
N ASN A 206 -5.89 -4.97 15.34
CA ASN A 206 -4.78 -5.66 14.71
C ASN A 206 -3.61 -4.68 14.60
N ASN A 207 -2.39 -5.16 14.79
CA ASN A 207 -1.18 -4.38 14.64
C ASN A 207 -0.17 -5.14 13.77
N PRO A 208 0.80 -4.44 13.14
CA PRO A 208 1.78 -5.07 12.25
C PRO A 208 2.59 -6.19 12.90
N GLU A 209 3.03 -6.03 14.15
CA GLU A 209 3.87 -7.02 14.82
C GLU A 209 3.13 -8.36 14.99
N ASP A 210 1.89 -8.32 15.53
CA ASP A 210 1.08 -9.52 15.71
C ASP A 210 0.68 -10.13 14.36
N SER A 211 0.40 -9.28 13.37
CA SER A 211 0.08 -9.72 12.01
C SER A 211 1.25 -10.47 11.37
N LEU A 212 2.46 -9.94 11.43
CA LEU A 212 3.66 -10.59 10.91
C LEU A 212 3.98 -11.91 11.63
N LYS A 213 3.73 -11.97 12.95
CA LYS A 213 3.87 -13.23 13.72
C LYS A 213 2.87 -14.30 13.29
N ALA A 214 1.65 -13.90 12.92
CA ALA A 214 0.60 -14.81 12.50
C ALA A 214 0.75 -15.30 11.05
N GLY A 215 1.45 -14.54 10.21
CA GLY A 215 1.63 -14.84 8.78
C GLY A 215 2.69 -15.91 8.49
N ASN A 216 2.90 -16.15 7.21
CA ASN A 216 3.83 -17.19 6.69
C ASN A 216 5.27 -16.70 6.53
N LYS A 217 5.64 -15.58 7.18
CA LYS A 217 6.98 -14.98 7.08
C LYS A 217 7.37 -14.60 5.65
N GLN A 218 6.42 -14.03 4.92
CA GLN A 218 6.67 -13.51 3.58
C GLN A 218 7.85 -12.53 3.61
N PRO A 219 8.80 -12.62 2.68
CA PRO A 219 9.92 -11.68 2.58
C PRO A 219 9.42 -10.25 2.38
N ILE A 220 10.13 -9.28 2.98
CA ILE A 220 9.74 -7.88 2.94
C ILE A 220 10.85 -7.02 2.32
N LEU A 221 10.52 -6.26 1.28
CA LEU A 221 11.33 -5.18 0.74
C LEU A 221 10.89 -3.86 1.37
N ILE A 222 11.84 -3.13 1.95
CA ILE A 222 11.59 -1.85 2.61
C ILE A 222 12.29 -0.73 1.85
N PHE A 223 11.52 0.31 1.51
CA PHE A 223 12.03 1.62 1.10
C PHE A 223 11.69 2.65 2.17
N ASN A 224 12.68 3.45 2.59
CA ASN A 224 12.48 4.44 3.63
C ASN A 224 13.28 5.72 3.37
N GLY A 225 12.59 6.87 3.38
CA GLY A 225 13.19 8.18 3.42
C GLY A 225 13.58 8.56 4.85
N MET A 226 14.85 8.93 5.06
CA MET A 226 15.37 9.24 6.41
C MET A 226 15.07 10.70 6.85
N ASP A 227 14.71 11.59 5.90
CA ASP A 227 14.23 12.95 6.18
C ASP A 227 12.69 13.03 6.11
N ASN A 228 12.03 11.94 6.49
CA ASN A 228 10.58 11.80 6.47
C ASN A 228 9.98 12.36 7.76
N ASP A 229 9.20 13.44 7.62
CA ASP A 229 8.53 14.15 8.70
C ASP A 229 7.06 13.72 8.93
N ARG A 230 6.54 12.79 8.09
CA ARG A 230 5.17 12.26 8.16
C ARG A 230 5.10 10.87 8.80
N VAL A 231 6.03 10.01 8.45
CA VAL A 231 6.25 8.71 9.07
C VAL A 231 7.71 8.68 9.48
N LEU A 232 7.97 8.93 10.77
CA LEU A 232 9.34 9.09 11.24
C LEU A 232 10.16 7.81 11.05
N PRO A 233 11.46 7.91 10.78
CA PRO A 233 12.32 6.75 10.45
C PRO A 233 12.33 5.61 11.49
N HIS A 234 12.04 5.91 12.77
CA HIS A 234 11.99 4.87 13.81
C HIS A 234 10.89 3.83 13.57
N HIS A 235 9.78 4.17 12.86
CA HIS A 235 8.79 3.15 12.45
C HIS A 235 9.42 2.06 11.57
N THR A 236 10.39 2.45 10.72
CA THR A 236 11.16 1.48 9.94
C THR A 236 12.13 0.69 10.81
N ASP A 237 12.73 1.31 11.84
CA ASP A 237 13.60 0.60 12.79
C ASP A 237 12.79 -0.46 13.55
N ASP A 238 11.62 -0.11 14.06
CA ASP A 238 10.73 -1.02 14.78
C ASP A 238 10.24 -2.18 13.87
N LEU A 239 9.94 -1.91 12.60
CA LEU A 239 9.61 -2.94 11.62
C LEU A 239 10.78 -3.91 11.40
N ILE A 240 11.99 -3.38 11.23
CA ILE A 240 13.21 -4.20 11.02
C ILE A 240 13.48 -5.08 12.23
N ASP A 241 13.43 -4.52 13.43
CA ASP A 241 13.66 -5.23 14.68
C ASP A 241 12.65 -6.35 14.86
N SER A 242 11.36 -6.05 14.73
CA SER A 242 10.27 -7.04 14.84
C SER A 242 10.39 -8.14 13.79
N ALA A 243 10.57 -7.79 12.51
CA ALA A 243 10.67 -8.77 11.43
C ALA A 243 11.92 -9.65 11.57
N THR A 244 13.04 -9.10 12.06
CA THR A 244 14.27 -9.83 12.35
C THR A 244 14.07 -10.84 13.49
N GLU A 245 13.39 -10.43 14.57
CA GLU A 245 13.06 -11.32 15.69
C GLU A 245 12.17 -12.49 15.25
N ILE A 246 11.20 -12.21 14.38
CA ILE A 246 10.29 -13.22 13.80
C ILE A 246 11.05 -14.15 12.83
N GLY A 247 12.17 -13.71 12.27
CA GLY A 247 12.96 -14.44 11.26
C GLY A 247 12.37 -14.29 9.84
N ILE A 248 11.88 -13.11 9.51
CA ILE A 248 11.45 -12.71 8.15
C ILE A 248 12.68 -12.26 7.36
N GLU A 249 12.77 -12.64 6.08
CA GLU A 249 13.79 -12.16 5.17
C GLU A 249 13.51 -10.68 4.81
N LEU A 250 14.54 -9.83 4.95
CA LEU A 250 14.43 -8.38 4.72
C LEU A 250 15.41 -7.89 3.66
N GLU A 251 14.92 -7.04 2.77
CA GLU A 251 15.73 -6.17 1.92
C GLU A 251 15.46 -4.71 2.28
N ILE A 252 16.48 -3.97 2.71
CA ILE A 252 16.31 -2.63 3.28
C ILE A 252 17.01 -1.60 2.40
N ASN A 253 16.27 -0.56 2.01
CA ASN A 253 16.78 0.57 1.23
C ASN A 253 16.42 1.88 1.92
N ARG A 254 17.43 2.56 2.47
CA ARG A 254 17.30 3.85 3.15
C ARG A 254 17.92 4.96 2.32
N TYR A 255 17.28 6.12 2.33
CA TYR A 255 17.66 7.31 1.56
C TYR A 255 17.76 8.51 2.48
N GLU A 256 19.01 8.93 2.80
CA GLU A 256 19.33 9.88 3.86
C GLU A 256 18.64 11.26 3.71
N GLU A 257 18.47 11.74 2.49
CA GLU A 257 17.98 13.11 2.22
C GLU A 257 16.56 13.13 1.64
N LEU A 258 15.83 12.01 1.70
CA LEU A 258 14.50 11.93 1.12
C LEU A 258 13.40 11.98 2.18
N GLY A 259 12.40 12.80 1.90
CA GLY A 259 11.15 12.87 2.64
C GLY A 259 10.16 11.78 2.25
N HIS A 260 8.92 11.93 2.71
CA HIS A 260 7.85 10.97 2.54
C HIS A 260 7.56 10.61 1.07
N THR A 261 7.67 9.34 0.73
CA THR A 261 7.45 8.73 -0.59
C THR A 261 8.31 9.29 -1.73
N ARG A 262 9.37 10.06 -1.43
CA ARG A 262 10.15 10.75 -2.45
C ARG A 262 11.00 9.84 -3.34
N VAL A 263 11.41 8.67 -2.86
CA VAL A 263 12.32 7.78 -3.59
C VAL A 263 11.83 7.44 -4.99
N LEU A 264 10.54 7.21 -5.16
CA LEU A 264 9.99 6.82 -6.46
C LEU A 264 9.98 7.98 -7.48
N TYR A 265 10.04 9.23 -7.00
CA TYR A 265 10.09 10.42 -7.84
C TYR A 265 11.52 10.87 -8.14
N ASP A 266 12.40 10.81 -7.12
CA ASP A 266 13.75 11.33 -7.21
C ASP A 266 14.75 10.28 -7.75
N TYR A 267 14.47 8.99 -7.50
CA TYR A 267 15.28 7.86 -7.99
C TYR A 267 14.41 6.79 -8.69
N PRO A 268 13.55 7.15 -9.68
CA PRO A 268 12.56 6.24 -10.25
C PRO A 268 13.15 4.95 -10.84
N LYS A 269 14.31 5.06 -11.49
CA LYS A 269 14.99 3.89 -12.11
C LYS A 269 15.54 2.93 -11.05
N GLU A 270 16.15 3.47 -9.99
CA GLU A 270 16.69 2.66 -8.90
C GLU A 270 15.55 1.97 -8.14
N PHE A 271 14.50 2.73 -7.81
CA PHE A 271 13.30 2.19 -7.18
C PHE A 271 12.69 1.06 -8.02
N SER A 272 12.46 1.29 -9.30
CA SER A 272 11.91 0.29 -10.23
C SER A 272 12.78 -0.97 -10.29
N ILE A 273 14.11 -0.83 -10.43
CA ILE A 273 15.03 -1.97 -10.49
C ILE A 273 14.94 -2.82 -9.22
N LYS A 274 15.00 -2.20 -8.04
CA LYS A 274 14.96 -2.91 -6.77
C LYS A 274 13.62 -3.62 -6.56
N LEU A 275 12.52 -2.92 -6.84
CA LEU A 275 11.16 -3.47 -6.72
C LEU A 275 10.95 -4.68 -7.65
N VAL A 276 11.32 -4.53 -8.93
CA VAL A 276 11.23 -5.59 -9.94
C VAL A 276 12.12 -6.78 -9.59
N GLN A 277 13.36 -6.54 -9.19
CA GLN A 277 14.28 -7.63 -8.78
C GLN A 277 13.78 -8.40 -7.58
N PHE A 278 13.21 -7.71 -6.58
CA PHE A 278 12.63 -8.34 -5.41
C PHE A 278 11.47 -9.26 -5.81
N PHE A 279 10.46 -8.74 -6.49
CA PHE A 279 9.33 -9.57 -6.90
C PHE A 279 9.72 -10.68 -7.87
N SER A 280 10.69 -10.46 -8.78
CA SER A 280 11.19 -11.52 -9.68
C SER A 280 11.91 -12.66 -8.96
N ARG A 281 12.41 -12.45 -7.75
CA ARG A 281 13.04 -13.52 -6.93
C ARG A 281 12.02 -14.30 -6.11
N HIS A 282 10.93 -13.67 -5.71
CA HIS A 282 10.00 -14.23 -4.74
C HIS A 282 8.65 -14.65 -5.34
N LEU A 283 8.36 -14.27 -6.59
CA LEU A 283 7.20 -14.72 -7.37
C LEU A 283 7.66 -15.65 -8.49
N ASN A 284 6.95 -16.75 -8.71
CA ASN A 284 7.32 -17.81 -9.66
C ASN A 284 6.91 -17.53 -11.11
#